data_9eb9dfa5fc5bf1e41fbb8db335417144
#
_entry.id   9eb9dfa5fc5bf1e41fbb8db335417144
#
_cell.length_a   1.000
_cell.length_b   1.000
_cell.length_c   1.000
_cell.angle_alpha   90.00
_cell.angle_beta   90.00
_cell.angle_gamma   90.00
#
_symmetry.space_group_name_H-M   'P 1'
#
loop_
_entity.id
_entity.type
_entity.pdbx_description
1 polymer ?
#
loop_
_entity_poly.entity_id
_entity_poly.type
_entity_poly.pdbx_seq_one_letter_code
_entity_poly.pdbx_strand_id
1 'polypeptide(L)'
;MRDVKLVFGINHTMPYTEEYNNLVKELFLNNIGEGSMVMPPLNCVCADQVKIGKNVMIMNNCLMMSRGGITIDDDVMIAANAQLISNNHDLHDHPLLLCKPVHICRNAWIGAGATILPGVTVGENAVVAAGAVVTKDVAPNTIVGGNPAKFIKNID
;
A
#
# COMPACT_ATOMS: atom_id res chain seq x y z
N MET A 1 -0.76 -9.37 18.03
CA MET A 1 -1.66 -8.71 19.02
C MET A 1 -1.55 -7.18 18.99
N ARG A 2 -0.33 -6.59 18.87
CA ARG A 2 -0.10 -5.13 18.80
C ARG A 2 -0.87 -4.49 17.64
N ASP A 3 -0.64 -4.92 16.40
CA ASP A 3 -1.26 -4.35 15.19
C ASP A 3 -2.79 -4.39 15.23
N VAL A 4 -3.37 -5.51 15.71
CA VAL A 4 -4.83 -5.65 15.83
C VAL A 4 -5.44 -4.58 16.74
N LYS A 5 -4.79 -4.28 17.88
CA LYS A 5 -5.26 -3.24 18.82
C LYS A 5 -5.15 -1.85 18.20
N LEU A 6 -4.02 -1.56 17.53
CA LEU A 6 -3.78 -0.25 16.92
C LEU A 6 -4.69 -0.01 15.72
N VAL A 7 -4.86 -1.00 14.84
CA VAL A 7 -5.79 -0.93 13.71
C VAL A 7 -7.23 -0.73 14.19
N PHE A 8 -7.65 -1.46 15.24
CA PHE A 8 -8.95 -1.24 15.84
C PHE A 8 -9.10 0.19 16.38
N GLY A 9 -8.10 0.70 17.12
CA GLY A 9 -8.08 2.07 17.64
C GLY A 9 -8.18 3.11 16.51
N ILE A 10 -7.33 2.99 15.48
CA ILE A 10 -7.34 3.88 14.30
C ILE A 10 -8.74 3.90 13.67
N ASN A 11 -9.35 2.73 13.48
CA ASN A 11 -10.64 2.62 12.79
C ASN A 11 -11.84 3.13 13.61
N HIS A 12 -11.64 3.44 14.91
CA HIS A 12 -12.70 3.94 15.82
C HIS A 12 -12.36 5.32 16.40
N THR A 13 -11.26 5.93 15.99
CA THR A 13 -10.86 7.29 16.42
C THR A 13 -11.14 8.29 15.30
N MET A 14 -11.58 9.49 15.66
CA MET A 14 -11.85 10.56 14.69
C MET A 14 -10.58 10.93 13.93
N PRO A 15 -10.57 10.86 12.59
CA PRO A 15 -9.41 11.24 11.78
C PRO A 15 -8.99 12.71 12.03
N TYR A 16 -7.72 13.02 11.75
CA TYR A 16 -7.11 14.35 11.90
C TYR A 16 -6.99 14.88 13.33
N THR A 17 -7.32 14.09 14.35
CA THR A 17 -7.02 14.42 15.75
C THR A 17 -5.59 14.04 16.12
N GLU A 18 -5.05 14.66 17.17
CA GLU A 18 -3.73 14.29 17.69
C GLU A 18 -3.69 12.82 18.12
N GLU A 19 -4.75 12.34 18.79
CA GLU A 19 -4.90 10.94 19.19
C GLU A 19 -4.81 10.01 17.99
N TYR A 20 -5.55 10.31 16.90
CA TYR A 20 -5.52 9.55 15.66
C TYR A 20 -4.11 9.48 15.05
N ASN A 21 -3.46 10.64 14.96
CA ASN A 21 -2.12 10.73 14.38
C ASN A 21 -1.08 9.97 15.21
N ASN A 22 -1.22 9.95 16.52
CA ASN A 22 -0.35 9.18 17.40
C ASN A 22 -0.53 7.68 17.22
N LEU A 23 -1.77 7.19 17.09
CA LEU A 23 -2.06 5.78 16.80
C LEU A 23 -1.47 5.34 15.44
N VAL A 24 -1.59 6.18 14.41
CA VAL A 24 -1.00 5.89 13.09
C VAL A 24 0.53 5.83 13.17
N LYS A 25 1.17 6.78 13.84
CA LYS A 25 2.63 6.75 14.05
C LYS A 25 3.09 5.53 14.81
N GLU A 26 2.37 5.16 15.86
CA GLU A 26 2.68 3.97 16.66
C GLU A 26 2.51 2.69 15.83
N LEU A 27 1.46 2.58 15.01
CA LEU A 27 1.23 1.43 14.13
C LEU A 27 2.44 1.17 13.23
N PHE A 28 2.93 2.20 12.56
CA PHE A 28 4.06 2.10 11.63
C PHE A 28 5.44 2.33 12.30
N LEU A 29 5.54 2.29 13.64
CA LEU A 29 6.79 2.49 14.39
C LEU A 29 7.53 3.78 13.99
N ASN A 30 6.82 4.86 13.76
CA ASN A 30 7.29 6.13 13.24
C ASN A 30 7.91 6.07 11.82
N ASN A 31 7.76 4.97 11.09
CA ASN A 31 8.17 4.85 9.68
C ASN A 31 7.11 5.47 8.74
N ILE A 32 6.61 6.64 9.08
CA ILE A 32 5.68 7.43 8.26
C ILE A 32 6.19 8.87 8.21
N GLY A 33 6.39 9.38 7.01
CA GLY A 33 6.93 10.70 6.75
C GLY A 33 5.93 11.83 7.02
N GLU A 34 6.48 13.02 7.22
CA GLU A 34 5.70 14.25 7.45
C GLU A 34 4.73 14.52 6.29
N GLY A 35 3.55 15.06 6.60
CA GLY A 35 2.51 15.37 5.62
C GLY A 35 1.74 14.15 5.10
N SER A 36 2.12 12.94 5.52
CA SER A 36 1.43 11.73 5.08
C SER A 36 0.15 11.48 5.87
N MET A 37 -0.84 10.94 5.20
CA MET A 37 -2.20 10.75 5.70
C MET A 37 -2.69 9.34 5.40
N VAL A 38 -3.28 8.71 6.40
CA VAL A 38 -3.93 7.40 6.28
C VAL A 38 -5.38 7.58 6.69
N MET A 39 -6.32 7.20 5.83
CA MET A 39 -7.75 7.33 6.11
C MET A 39 -8.35 6.02 6.59
N PRO A 40 -9.16 6.05 7.67
CA PRO A 40 -9.86 4.86 8.15
C PRO A 40 -11.08 4.52 7.26
N PRO A 41 -11.57 3.28 7.30
CA PRO A 41 -10.91 2.16 7.95
C PRO A 41 -9.65 1.70 7.19
N LEU A 42 -8.64 1.28 7.96
CA LEU A 42 -7.41 0.66 7.45
C LEU A 42 -7.40 -0.82 7.84
N ASN A 43 -6.92 -1.69 6.96
CA ASN A 43 -6.59 -3.07 7.27
C ASN A 43 -5.09 -3.31 7.03
N CYS A 44 -4.35 -3.58 8.09
CA CYS A 44 -2.91 -3.78 8.00
C CYS A 44 -2.44 -4.93 8.88
N VAL A 45 -1.61 -5.81 8.33
CA VAL A 45 -0.98 -6.92 9.03
C VAL A 45 0.54 -6.78 8.90
N CYS A 46 1.28 -6.97 9.98
CA CYS A 46 2.74 -6.77 10.05
C CYS A 46 3.13 -5.33 9.68
N ALA A 47 2.50 -4.35 10.31
CA ALA A 47 2.70 -2.93 10.04
C ALA A 47 4.14 -2.45 10.35
N ASP A 48 4.88 -3.18 11.17
CA ASP A 48 6.32 -2.99 11.42
C ASP A 48 7.19 -3.19 10.17
N GLN A 49 6.67 -3.84 9.13
CA GLN A 49 7.32 -4.05 7.84
C GLN A 49 6.93 -2.99 6.79
N VAL A 50 6.18 -1.96 7.17
CA VAL A 50 5.74 -0.89 6.27
C VAL A 50 6.59 0.35 6.48
N LYS A 51 7.04 0.96 5.37
CA LYS A 51 7.72 2.26 5.33
C LYS A 51 6.93 3.19 4.43
N ILE A 52 6.57 4.35 4.94
CA ILE A 52 5.79 5.36 4.22
C ILE A 52 6.60 6.65 4.17
N GLY A 53 6.81 7.17 2.98
CA GLY A 53 7.50 8.43 2.73
C GLY A 53 6.71 9.65 3.17
N LYS A 54 7.11 10.84 2.68
CA LYS A 54 6.46 12.13 2.95
C LYS A 54 5.32 12.40 1.98
N ASN A 55 4.32 13.17 2.41
CA ASN A 55 3.19 13.61 1.59
C ASN A 55 2.42 12.45 0.91
N VAL A 56 2.44 11.27 1.51
CA VAL A 56 1.72 10.10 0.99
C VAL A 56 0.26 10.15 1.42
N MET A 57 -0.64 9.91 0.48
CA MET A 57 -2.08 9.80 0.75
C MET A 57 -2.53 8.35 0.62
N ILE A 58 -3.04 7.77 1.69
CA ILE A 58 -3.64 6.43 1.69
C ILE A 58 -5.11 6.58 2.06
N MET A 59 -5.98 6.29 1.11
CA MET A 59 -7.42 6.42 1.29
C MET A 59 -8.02 5.22 2.01
N ASN A 60 -9.29 5.34 2.37
CA ASN A 60 -10.02 4.37 3.18
C ASN A 60 -10.14 2.97 2.54
N ASN A 61 -10.32 1.96 3.36
CA ASN A 61 -10.44 0.54 3.01
C ASN A 61 -9.21 -0.05 2.29
N CYS A 62 -8.04 0.57 2.43
CA CYS A 62 -6.82 -0.05 1.93
C CYS A 62 -6.45 -1.27 2.76
N LEU A 63 -6.00 -2.33 2.07
CA LEU A 63 -5.47 -3.54 2.67
C LEU A 63 -3.95 -3.61 2.46
N MET A 64 -3.20 -3.80 3.54
CA MET A 64 -1.76 -4.02 3.53
C MET A 64 -1.43 -5.38 4.15
N MET A 65 -1.09 -6.35 3.33
CA MET A 65 -0.54 -7.64 3.75
C MET A 65 0.98 -7.56 3.71
N SER A 66 1.59 -7.09 4.80
CA SER A 66 2.94 -6.51 4.76
C SER A 66 4.06 -7.45 5.20
N ARG A 67 3.81 -8.74 5.36
CA ARG A 67 4.82 -9.68 5.89
C ARG A 67 6.11 -9.73 5.05
N GLY A 68 6.04 -9.47 3.75
CA GLY A 68 7.21 -9.41 2.85
C GLY A 68 7.86 -8.03 2.74
N GLY A 69 7.31 -7.04 3.45
CA GLY A 69 7.72 -5.64 3.37
C GLY A 69 6.92 -4.84 2.33
N ILE A 70 6.56 -3.62 2.69
CA ILE A 70 5.94 -2.64 1.79
C ILE A 70 6.68 -1.32 1.96
N THR A 71 7.21 -0.79 0.88
CA THR A 71 7.83 0.55 0.84
C THR A 71 7.01 1.44 -0.08
N ILE A 72 6.63 2.60 0.44
CA ILE A 72 5.89 3.64 -0.28
C ILE A 72 6.73 4.90 -0.21
N ASP A 73 7.23 5.35 -1.34
CA ASP A 73 8.07 6.54 -1.42
C ASP A 73 7.25 7.84 -1.27
N ASP A 74 7.91 9.00 -1.34
CA ASP A 74 7.28 10.31 -1.18
C ASP A 74 6.24 10.60 -2.27
N ASP A 75 5.27 11.44 -1.96
CA ASP A 75 4.28 12.00 -2.89
C ASP A 75 3.36 10.96 -3.56
N VAL A 76 3.30 9.72 -3.04
CA VAL A 76 2.44 8.64 -3.58
C VAL A 76 0.99 8.84 -3.19
N MET A 77 0.09 8.59 -4.12
CA MET A 77 -1.35 8.54 -3.88
C MET A 77 -1.89 7.11 -4.01
N ILE A 78 -2.54 6.61 -2.96
CA ILE A 78 -3.21 5.31 -2.94
C ILE A 78 -4.69 5.53 -2.70
N ALA A 79 -5.49 5.27 -3.73
CA ALA A 79 -6.93 5.46 -3.69
C ALA A 79 -7.64 4.39 -2.87
N ALA A 80 -8.92 4.61 -2.58
CA ALA A 80 -9.73 3.76 -1.74
C ALA A 80 -9.81 2.30 -2.25
N ASN A 81 -9.91 1.36 -1.31
CA ASN A 81 -10.02 -0.08 -1.58
C ASN A 81 -8.80 -0.70 -2.30
N ALA A 82 -7.68 0.00 -2.40
CA ALA A 82 -6.45 -0.56 -2.97
C ALA A 82 -5.86 -1.64 -2.04
N GLN A 83 -5.19 -2.62 -2.63
CA GLN A 83 -4.59 -3.73 -1.91
C GLN A 83 -3.10 -3.83 -2.25
N LEU A 84 -2.25 -3.78 -1.24
CA LEU A 84 -0.80 -3.99 -1.34
C LEU A 84 -0.47 -5.32 -0.67
N ILE A 85 -0.09 -6.30 -1.46
CA ILE A 85 0.08 -7.69 -1.00
C ILE A 85 1.55 -8.08 -1.17
N SER A 86 2.28 -8.28 -0.08
CA SER A 86 3.69 -8.67 -0.11
C SER A 86 3.94 -10.13 0.27
N ASN A 87 2.91 -10.91 0.44
CA ASN A 87 3.02 -12.33 0.73
C ASN A 87 1.96 -13.15 -0.01
N ASN A 88 2.28 -14.40 -0.26
CA ASN A 88 1.38 -15.38 -0.86
C ASN A 88 1.59 -16.73 -0.17
N HIS A 89 0.77 -17.72 -0.47
CA HIS A 89 0.97 -19.09 -0.04
C HIS A 89 1.66 -19.91 -1.13
N ASP A 90 2.45 -20.89 -0.73
CA ASP A 90 3.00 -21.86 -1.67
C ASP A 90 1.87 -22.71 -2.25
N LEU A 91 1.96 -23.06 -3.54
CA LEU A 91 0.89 -23.79 -4.24
C LEU A 91 0.78 -25.26 -3.83
N HIS A 92 1.84 -25.83 -3.24
CA HIS A 92 1.92 -27.22 -2.84
C HIS A 92 1.93 -27.39 -1.32
N ASP A 93 2.33 -26.36 -0.59
CA ASP A 93 2.35 -26.31 0.88
C ASP A 93 1.70 -25.02 1.37
N HIS A 94 0.37 -24.98 1.37
CA HIS A 94 -0.39 -23.79 1.68
C HIS A 94 -0.09 -23.13 3.05
N PRO A 95 0.31 -23.85 4.12
CA PRO A 95 0.83 -23.22 5.33
C PRO A 95 2.10 -22.38 5.13
N LEU A 96 2.92 -22.70 4.11
CA LEU A 96 4.15 -21.96 3.81
C LEU A 96 3.83 -20.62 3.15
N LEU A 97 4.31 -19.54 3.77
CA LEU A 97 4.20 -18.19 3.20
C LEU A 97 5.43 -17.86 2.35
N LEU A 98 5.16 -17.44 1.12
CA LEU A 98 6.16 -16.89 0.19
C LEU A 98 6.07 -15.36 0.25
N CYS A 99 7.12 -14.72 0.73
CA CYS A 99 7.17 -13.27 0.93
C CYS A 99 8.06 -12.61 -0.12
N LYS A 100 7.54 -11.56 -0.78
CA LYS A 100 8.29 -10.70 -1.71
C LYS A 100 7.88 -9.25 -1.48
N PRO A 101 8.84 -8.31 -1.35
CA PRO A 101 8.50 -6.93 -1.06
C PRO A 101 7.71 -6.26 -2.19
N VAL A 102 6.86 -5.31 -1.82
CA VAL A 102 6.19 -4.39 -2.73
C VAL A 102 6.83 -3.02 -2.58
N HIS A 103 7.12 -2.36 -3.70
CA HIS A 103 7.67 -1.01 -3.71
C HIS A 103 6.82 -0.10 -4.61
N ILE A 104 6.32 0.98 -4.04
CA ILE A 104 5.60 2.03 -4.77
C ILE A 104 6.53 3.24 -4.81
N CYS A 105 7.09 3.53 -5.99
CA CYS A 105 8.05 4.60 -6.17
C CYS A 105 7.39 5.98 -6.13
N ARG A 106 8.23 7.01 -5.98
CA ARG A 106 7.82 8.41 -5.84
C ARG A 106 6.75 8.81 -6.86
N ASN A 107 5.78 9.61 -6.39
CA ASN A 107 4.73 10.22 -7.21
C ASN A 107 3.90 9.20 -8.02
N ALA A 108 3.94 7.91 -7.70
CA ALA A 108 3.06 6.93 -8.33
C ALA A 108 1.62 7.09 -7.81
N TRP A 109 0.67 6.74 -8.66
CA TRP A 109 -0.75 6.76 -8.31
C TRP A 109 -1.37 5.37 -8.46
N ILE A 110 -1.85 4.83 -7.35
CA ILE A 110 -2.56 3.54 -7.31
C ILE A 110 -4.06 3.84 -7.30
N GLY A 111 -4.74 3.46 -8.38
CA GLY A 111 -6.17 3.67 -8.57
C GLY A 111 -7.05 2.86 -7.62
N ALA A 112 -8.30 3.30 -7.47
CA ALA A 112 -9.26 2.67 -6.56
C ALA A 112 -9.45 1.18 -6.84
N GLY A 113 -9.41 0.34 -5.80
CA GLY A 113 -9.59 -1.09 -5.91
C GLY A 113 -8.49 -1.83 -6.68
N ALA A 114 -7.38 -1.19 -7.01
CA ALA A 114 -6.25 -1.87 -7.63
C ALA A 114 -5.55 -2.79 -6.64
N THR A 115 -5.01 -3.91 -7.13
CA THR A 115 -4.27 -4.90 -6.35
C THR A 115 -2.84 -4.99 -6.86
N ILE A 116 -1.86 -4.75 -5.98
CA ILE A 116 -0.43 -4.90 -6.26
C ILE A 116 0.03 -6.20 -5.63
N LEU A 117 0.53 -7.13 -6.46
CA LEU A 117 0.92 -8.47 -6.02
C LEU A 117 2.37 -8.54 -5.50
N PRO A 118 2.73 -9.63 -4.77
CA PRO A 118 4.04 -9.78 -4.17
C PRO A 118 5.20 -9.66 -5.16
N GLY A 119 6.20 -8.87 -4.81
CA GLY A 119 7.41 -8.67 -5.60
C GLY A 119 7.32 -7.58 -6.66
N VAL A 120 6.19 -6.87 -6.75
CA VAL A 120 5.99 -5.82 -7.76
C VAL A 120 6.58 -4.50 -7.30
N THR A 121 7.30 -3.85 -8.22
CA THR A 121 7.70 -2.44 -8.14
C THR A 121 6.83 -1.62 -9.09
N VAL A 122 6.16 -0.60 -8.57
CA VAL A 122 5.47 0.42 -9.37
C VAL A 122 6.40 1.61 -9.54
N GLY A 123 6.83 1.87 -10.76
CA GLY A 123 7.85 2.87 -11.10
C GLY A 123 7.41 4.32 -10.81
N GLU A 124 8.38 5.21 -10.76
CA GLU A 124 8.18 6.64 -10.48
C GLU A 124 7.19 7.27 -11.49
N ASN A 125 6.28 8.11 -11.00
CA ASN A 125 5.21 8.75 -11.77
C ASN A 125 4.25 7.76 -12.48
N ALA A 126 4.34 6.46 -12.24
CA ALA A 126 3.44 5.50 -12.89
C ALA A 126 2.03 5.59 -12.32
N VAL A 127 1.05 5.26 -13.15
CA VAL A 127 -0.36 5.18 -12.78
C VAL A 127 -0.87 3.77 -12.96
N VAL A 128 -1.42 3.20 -11.91
CA VAL A 128 -2.17 1.96 -11.94
C VAL A 128 -3.65 2.31 -11.98
N ALA A 129 -4.33 1.95 -13.06
CA ALA A 129 -5.74 2.24 -13.23
C ALA A 129 -6.61 1.53 -12.19
N ALA A 130 -7.79 2.09 -11.92
CA ALA A 130 -8.74 1.51 -10.97
C ALA A 130 -9.10 0.06 -11.32
N GLY A 131 -9.19 -0.81 -10.31
CA GLY A 131 -9.52 -2.23 -10.45
C GLY A 131 -8.45 -3.09 -11.12
N ALA A 132 -7.28 -2.56 -11.42
CA ALA A 132 -6.20 -3.32 -12.04
C ALA A 132 -5.58 -4.34 -11.07
N VAL A 133 -5.14 -5.48 -11.59
CA VAL A 133 -4.37 -6.48 -10.85
C VAL A 133 -2.94 -6.53 -11.43
N VAL A 134 -2.00 -5.94 -10.70
CA VAL A 134 -0.62 -5.79 -11.13
C VAL A 134 0.21 -7.01 -10.70
N THR A 135 0.66 -7.77 -11.69
CA THR A 135 1.38 -9.04 -11.50
C THR A 135 2.87 -8.95 -11.86
N LYS A 136 3.31 -7.81 -12.42
CA LYS A 136 4.69 -7.54 -12.87
C LYS A 136 5.02 -6.08 -12.61
N ASP A 137 6.31 -5.77 -12.59
CA ASP A 137 6.78 -4.39 -12.44
C ASP A 137 6.17 -3.45 -13.48
N VAL A 138 5.88 -2.24 -13.04
CA VAL A 138 5.35 -1.16 -13.86
C VAL A 138 6.48 -0.16 -14.14
N ALA A 139 6.73 0.10 -15.41
CA ALA A 139 7.77 1.04 -15.82
C ALA A 139 7.44 2.48 -15.35
N PRO A 140 8.46 3.31 -15.04
CA PRO A 140 8.24 4.72 -14.74
C PRO A 140 7.51 5.45 -15.86
N ASN A 141 6.74 6.48 -15.49
CA ASN A 141 6.00 7.35 -16.43
C ASN A 141 5.06 6.58 -17.37
N THR A 142 4.45 5.49 -16.89
CA THR A 142 3.49 4.71 -17.67
C THR A 142 2.14 4.55 -16.96
N ILE A 143 1.11 4.30 -17.73
CA ILE A 143 -0.21 3.91 -17.25
C ILE A 143 -0.42 2.44 -17.57
N VAL A 144 -0.79 1.65 -16.56
CA VAL A 144 -1.20 0.25 -16.71
C VAL A 144 -2.62 0.05 -16.21
N GLY A 145 -3.34 -0.97 -16.73
CA GLY A 145 -4.70 -1.28 -16.29
C GLY A 145 -5.15 -2.67 -16.71
N GLY A 146 -6.25 -3.13 -16.13
CA GLY A 146 -6.85 -4.43 -16.40
C GLY A 146 -6.43 -5.55 -15.44
N ASN A 147 -6.93 -6.76 -15.66
CA ASN A 147 -6.60 -7.96 -14.91
C ASN A 147 -6.27 -9.13 -15.87
N PRO A 148 -5.00 -9.56 -15.97
CA PRO A 148 -3.82 -8.91 -15.38
C PRO A 148 -3.54 -7.55 -16.03
N ALA A 149 -2.93 -6.64 -15.28
CA ALA A 149 -2.61 -5.29 -15.76
C ALA A 149 -1.67 -5.33 -16.97
N LYS A 150 -1.99 -4.50 -17.95
CA LYS A 150 -1.23 -4.32 -19.18
C LYS A 150 -0.91 -2.84 -19.38
N PHE A 151 0.15 -2.57 -20.13
CA PHE A 151 0.51 -1.22 -20.57
C PHE A 151 -0.64 -0.60 -21.38
N ILE A 152 -0.98 0.66 -21.08
CA ILE A 152 -1.98 1.45 -21.79
C ILE A 152 -1.29 2.53 -22.61
N LYS A 153 -0.49 3.38 -21.95
CA LYS A 153 0.25 4.47 -22.59
C LYS A 153 1.37 5.03 -21.70
N ASN A 154 2.26 5.82 -22.29
CA ASN A 154 3.17 6.67 -21.53
C ASN A 154 2.45 7.92 -21.00
N ILE A 155 2.99 8.49 -19.93
CA ILE A 155 2.62 9.82 -19.40
C ILE A 155 3.60 10.82 -20.04
N ASP A 156 3.07 11.78 -20.77
CA ASP A 156 3.83 12.84 -21.46
C ASP A 156 4.32 13.89 -20.43
#